data_1c968e5f7e80697721bef51568396d2d
#
_entry.id   1c968e5f7e80697721bef51568396d2d
#
_cell.length_a   1.000
_cell.length_b   1.000
_cell.length_c   1.000
_cell.angle_alpha   90.00
_cell.angle_beta   90.00
_cell.angle_gamma   90.00
#
_symmetry.space_group_name_H-M   'P 1'
#
loop_
_entity.id
_entity.type
_entity.pdbx_description
1 polymer ?
#
loop_
_entity_poly.entity_id
_entity_poly.type
_entity_poly.pdbx_seq_one_letter_code
_entity_poly.pdbx_strand_id
1 'polypeptide(L)'
;MAGGIWTSQNKQLPGVYMNVKSQGSVAPNIGNRVVAIAEPLSWGPPNVIQEITPGQDVRPFIGYDIASEQAMFLREMMKGSDTTAGPGKILLYRPKGSSGAKASAEIGALTVTAQYEGIRGNDITIIIRSRWTQMELMMWRLSLMELWQMNRAFRIYPS
;
A
#
# COMPACT_ATOMS: atom_id res chain seq x y z
N MET A 1 5.77 9.14 48.18
CA MET A 1 4.65 9.60 49.03
C MET A 1 3.38 9.55 48.24
N ALA A 2 2.45 8.68 48.59
CA ALA A 2 1.14 8.58 47.93
C ALA A 2 0.26 9.73 48.42
N GLY A 3 -0.06 10.68 47.59
CA GLY A 3 -0.99 11.76 47.87
C GLY A 3 -2.39 11.20 48.01
N GLY A 4 -2.96 11.29 49.21
CA GLY A 4 -4.34 10.86 49.48
C GLY A 4 -5.35 11.70 48.69
N ILE A 5 -6.31 11.02 48.05
CA ILE A 5 -7.43 11.68 47.38
C ILE A 5 -8.45 12.14 48.40
N TRP A 6 -8.68 13.44 48.47
CA TRP A 6 -9.68 14.01 49.35
C TRP A 6 -11.07 13.86 48.76
N THR A 7 -11.92 13.07 49.38
CA THR A 7 -13.30 12.85 48.94
C THR A 7 -14.33 13.63 49.72
N SER A 8 -13.95 14.26 50.84
CA SER A 8 -14.88 15.06 51.64
C SER A 8 -14.29 16.42 52.05
N GLN A 9 -15.14 17.43 52.24
CA GLN A 9 -14.81 18.82 52.54
C GLN A 9 -14.61 19.11 54.04
N ASN A 10 -14.52 18.11 54.89
CA ASN A 10 -14.43 18.30 56.35
C ASN A 10 -13.01 18.70 56.77
N LYS A 11 -12.63 19.94 56.54
CA LYS A 11 -11.31 20.51 56.81
C LYS A 11 -11.42 21.54 57.93
N GLN A 12 -10.75 21.23 59.04
CA GLN A 12 -10.81 22.07 60.28
C GLN A 12 -9.63 23.05 60.39
N LEU A 13 -8.63 22.98 59.56
CA LEU A 13 -7.45 23.85 59.62
C LEU A 13 -7.38 24.74 58.36
N PRO A 14 -6.99 26.04 58.53
CA PRO A 14 -6.77 26.91 57.38
C PRO A 14 -5.60 26.40 56.52
N GLY A 15 -5.83 26.26 55.24
CA GLY A 15 -4.82 25.79 54.27
C GLY A 15 -5.36 25.81 52.86
N VAL A 16 -4.46 25.69 51.87
CA VAL A 16 -4.85 25.55 50.48
C VAL A 16 -5.03 24.07 50.17
N TYR A 17 -6.26 23.71 49.81
CA TYR A 17 -6.63 22.35 49.48
C TYR A 17 -6.99 22.27 48.02
N MET A 18 -6.21 21.51 47.24
CA MET A 18 -6.51 21.25 45.83
C MET A 18 -7.01 19.83 45.66
N ASN A 19 -8.19 19.71 45.06
CA ASN A 19 -8.70 18.43 44.63
C ASN A 19 -8.51 18.33 43.09
N VAL A 20 -7.44 17.63 42.70
CA VAL A 20 -7.19 17.36 41.29
C VAL A 20 -7.90 16.07 40.94
N LYS A 21 -9.05 16.19 40.26
CA LYS A 21 -9.69 15.04 39.60
C LYS A 21 -9.02 14.87 38.25
N SER A 22 -8.23 13.83 38.10
CA SER A 22 -7.82 13.37 36.81
C SER A 22 -9.09 12.95 36.05
N GLN A 23 -9.53 13.74 35.10
CA GLN A 23 -10.52 13.31 34.15
C GLN A 23 -9.81 12.28 33.28
N GLY A 24 -10.14 11.00 33.49
CA GLY A 24 -9.56 9.92 32.72
C GLY A 24 -9.64 10.28 31.25
N SER A 25 -8.52 10.18 30.56
CA SER A 25 -8.48 10.26 29.11
C SER A 25 -9.51 9.26 28.57
N VAL A 26 -10.63 9.77 28.08
CA VAL A 26 -11.58 8.93 27.33
C VAL A 26 -10.79 8.46 26.12
N ALA A 27 -10.48 7.18 26.07
CA ALA A 27 -9.85 6.61 24.89
C ALA A 27 -10.69 7.05 23.68
N PRO A 28 -10.10 7.70 22.68
CA PRO A 28 -10.88 8.20 21.54
C PRO A 28 -11.57 7.00 20.90
N ASN A 29 -12.89 7.10 20.76
CA ASN A 29 -13.67 6.06 20.10
C ASN A 29 -13.30 6.05 18.60
N ILE A 30 -12.34 5.20 18.23
CA ILE A 30 -11.80 5.07 16.89
C ILE A 30 -12.84 4.43 15.95
N GLY A 31 -13.84 3.71 16.50
CA GLY A 31 -14.60 2.70 15.78
C GLY A 31 -15.60 3.21 14.73
N ASN A 32 -16.14 4.40 14.84
CA ASN A 32 -17.34 4.76 14.07
C ASN A 32 -17.24 6.04 13.22
N ARG A 33 -16.08 6.63 13.07
CA ARG A 33 -15.92 7.79 12.21
C ARG A 33 -15.65 7.37 10.79
N VAL A 34 -16.54 7.74 9.89
CA VAL A 34 -16.41 7.52 8.45
C VAL A 34 -16.24 8.87 7.78
N VAL A 35 -15.22 8.99 6.95
CA VAL A 35 -14.99 10.16 6.12
C VAL A 35 -15.13 9.76 4.66
N ALA A 36 -15.83 10.55 3.87
CA ALA A 36 -15.99 10.35 2.44
C ALA A 36 -15.23 11.45 1.68
N ILE A 37 -14.53 11.05 0.62
CA ILE A 37 -13.82 11.97 -0.26
C ILE A 37 -14.02 11.57 -1.73
N ALA A 38 -14.20 12.56 -2.58
CA ALA A 38 -14.18 12.41 -4.02
C ALA A 38 -12.90 13.07 -4.56
N GLU A 39 -12.02 12.27 -5.17
CA GLU A 39 -10.72 12.74 -5.66
C GLU A 39 -10.45 12.27 -7.08
N PRO A 40 -10.01 13.16 -8.00
CA PRO A 40 -9.62 12.79 -9.35
C PRO A 40 -8.26 12.08 -9.33
N LEU A 41 -8.29 10.77 -9.14
CA LEU A 41 -7.07 9.96 -9.06
C LEU A 41 -6.55 9.54 -10.44
N SER A 42 -5.24 9.38 -10.55
CA SER A 42 -4.54 8.89 -11.74
C SER A 42 -4.63 7.37 -11.93
N TRP A 43 -5.22 6.64 -10.99
CA TRP A 43 -5.40 5.20 -11.00
C TRP A 43 -6.60 4.77 -10.17
N GLY A 44 -7.07 3.53 -10.37
CA GLY A 44 -8.13 2.91 -9.60
C GLY A 44 -9.47 2.85 -10.35
N PRO A 45 -10.44 2.08 -9.84
CA PRO A 45 -11.75 1.91 -10.48
C PRO A 45 -12.54 3.23 -10.42
N PRO A 46 -13.00 3.72 -11.58
CA PRO A 46 -13.81 4.93 -11.64
C PRO A 46 -15.25 4.65 -11.21
N ASN A 47 -15.91 5.66 -10.67
CA ASN A 47 -17.34 5.65 -10.29
C ASN A 47 -17.72 4.54 -9.28
N VAL A 48 -16.77 4.09 -8.49
CA VAL A 48 -16.99 3.09 -7.44
C VAL A 48 -16.54 3.67 -6.11
N ILE A 49 -17.36 3.52 -5.07
CA ILE A 49 -16.98 3.86 -3.71
C ILE A 49 -16.10 2.73 -3.17
N GLN A 50 -14.91 3.08 -2.73
CA GLN A 50 -13.95 2.16 -2.14
C GLN A 50 -13.80 2.42 -0.65
N GLU A 51 -13.86 1.37 0.13
CA GLU A 51 -13.63 1.45 1.57
C GLU A 51 -12.16 1.20 1.87
N ILE A 52 -11.55 2.14 2.56
CA ILE A 52 -10.16 2.07 3.00
C ILE A 52 -10.14 2.15 4.52
N THR A 53 -9.51 1.17 5.16
CA THR A 53 -9.30 1.16 6.60
C THR A 53 -7.85 1.49 6.93
N PRO A 54 -7.57 2.12 8.09
CA PRO A 54 -6.21 2.38 8.53
C PRO A 54 -5.37 1.10 8.56
N GLY A 55 -4.16 1.17 8.00
CA GLY A 55 -3.27 0.01 7.90
C GLY A 55 -3.48 -0.90 6.67
N GLN A 56 -4.52 -0.67 5.88
CA GLN A 56 -4.74 -1.40 4.62
C GLN A 56 -3.77 -0.93 3.53
N ASP A 57 -3.36 -1.86 2.66
CA ASP A 57 -2.61 -1.51 1.46
C ASP A 57 -3.48 -0.71 0.49
N VAL A 58 -3.07 0.52 0.21
CA VAL A 58 -3.81 1.45 -0.66
C VAL A 58 -3.40 1.38 -2.13
N ARG A 59 -2.32 0.67 -2.45
CA ARG A 59 -1.81 0.54 -3.83
C ARG A 59 -2.82 0.03 -4.84
N PRO A 60 -3.69 -0.95 -4.52
CA PRO A 60 -4.72 -1.41 -5.46
C PRO A 60 -5.74 -0.31 -5.81
N PHE A 61 -5.97 0.64 -4.92
CA PHE A 61 -7.00 1.67 -5.05
C PHE A 61 -6.50 2.93 -5.74
N ILE A 62 -5.30 3.40 -5.38
CA ILE A 62 -4.74 4.67 -5.88
C ILE A 62 -3.52 4.49 -6.78
N GLY A 63 -2.94 3.27 -6.86
CA GLY A 63 -1.76 2.96 -7.66
C GLY A 63 -0.42 3.35 -7.03
N TYR A 64 -0.43 3.92 -5.82
CA TYR A 64 0.75 4.41 -5.12
C TYR A 64 0.82 3.88 -3.69
N ASP A 65 2.00 3.86 -3.12
CA ASP A 65 2.20 3.54 -1.71
C ASP A 65 1.68 4.68 -0.82
N ILE A 66 1.24 4.34 0.40
CA ILE A 66 0.74 5.33 1.37
C ILE A 66 1.80 6.37 1.75
N ALA A 67 3.09 6.02 1.67
CA ALA A 67 4.19 6.93 1.96
C ALA A 67 4.48 7.90 0.80
N SER A 68 3.92 7.67 -0.39
CA SER A 68 4.13 8.51 -1.57
C SER A 68 3.49 9.89 -1.40
N GLU A 69 3.97 10.86 -2.16
CA GLU A 69 3.41 12.22 -2.20
C GLU A 69 1.98 12.22 -2.73
N GLN A 70 1.69 11.38 -3.71
CA GLN A 70 0.36 11.23 -4.30
C GLN A 70 -0.69 10.66 -3.33
N ALA A 71 -0.25 9.95 -2.28
CA ALA A 71 -1.12 9.44 -1.23
C ALA A 71 -1.19 10.36 0.01
N MET A 72 -0.58 11.55 -0.04
CA MET A 72 -0.49 12.48 1.09
C MET A 72 -1.88 12.81 1.65
N PHE A 73 -2.87 13.03 0.80
CA PHE A 73 -4.24 13.35 1.22
C PHE A 73 -4.84 12.23 2.09
N LEU A 74 -4.67 10.96 1.72
CA LEU A 74 -5.13 9.82 2.53
C LEU A 74 -4.39 9.74 3.86
N ARG A 75 -3.08 9.93 3.83
CA ARG A 75 -2.24 9.87 5.03
C ARG A 75 -2.63 10.95 6.03
N GLU A 76 -2.85 12.18 5.59
CA GLU A 76 -3.27 13.28 6.46
C GLU A 76 -4.71 13.06 6.99
N MET A 77 -5.60 12.52 6.18
CA MET A 77 -6.95 12.14 6.63
C MET A 77 -6.92 11.05 7.69
N MET A 78 -6.03 10.07 7.57
CA MET A 78 -5.90 8.96 8.53
C MET A 78 -5.24 9.39 9.85
N LYS A 79 -4.43 10.44 9.84
CA LYS A 79 -3.63 10.86 10.98
C LYS A 79 -4.49 11.34 12.16
N GLY A 80 -5.61 12.01 11.89
CA GLY A 80 -6.38 12.66 12.93
C GLY A 80 -5.71 13.92 13.49
N SER A 81 -6.03 14.29 14.71
CA SER A 81 -5.44 15.43 15.44
C SER A 81 -4.89 14.97 16.79
N ASP A 82 -4.17 15.87 17.48
CA ASP A 82 -3.58 15.58 18.81
C ASP A 82 -4.65 15.18 19.85
N THR A 83 -5.89 15.63 19.66
CA THR A 83 -7.00 15.37 20.58
C THR A 83 -8.02 14.38 20.04
N THR A 84 -7.93 14.03 18.77
CA THR A 84 -8.96 13.23 18.08
C THR A 84 -8.28 12.19 17.18
N ALA A 85 -8.56 10.92 17.43
CA ALA A 85 -8.09 9.86 16.53
C ALA A 85 -8.64 10.05 15.12
N GLY A 86 -7.90 9.58 14.12
CA GLY A 86 -8.33 9.55 12.74
C GLY A 86 -9.60 8.72 12.52
N PRO A 87 -10.16 8.74 11.32
CA PRO A 87 -11.34 7.96 10.98
C PRO A 87 -11.03 6.46 11.01
N GLY A 88 -12.00 5.66 11.41
CA GLY A 88 -11.93 4.21 11.34
C GLY A 88 -12.11 3.67 9.91
N LYS A 89 -12.69 4.50 9.03
CA LYS A 89 -12.96 4.14 7.63
C LYS A 89 -12.98 5.39 6.76
N ILE A 90 -12.39 5.29 5.57
CA ILE A 90 -12.45 6.32 4.53
C ILE A 90 -13.19 5.72 3.33
N LEU A 91 -14.17 6.44 2.83
CA LEU A 91 -14.88 6.14 1.60
C LEU A 91 -14.27 6.99 0.48
N LEU A 92 -13.50 6.35 -0.39
CA LEU A 92 -12.84 7.00 -1.51
C LEU A 92 -13.68 6.82 -2.77
N TYR A 93 -14.02 7.90 -3.43
CA TYR A 93 -14.71 7.89 -4.71
C TYR A 93 -13.85 8.57 -5.77
N ARG A 94 -13.55 7.83 -6.85
CA ARG A 94 -12.87 8.37 -8.01
C ARG A 94 -13.90 8.71 -9.10
N PRO A 95 -14.14 10.00 -9.41
CA PRO A 95 -14.99 10.36 -10.54
C PRO A 95 -14.31 9.95 -11.86
N LYS A 96 -15.10 9.48 -12.80
CA LYS A 96 -14.61 9.18 -14.15
C LYS A 96 -14.34 10.47 -14.91
N GLY A 97 -13.14 10.59 -15.47
CA GLY A 97 -12.82 11.68 -16.40
C GLY A 97 -13.57 11.54 -17.74
N SER A 98 -13.82 12.65 -18.42
CA SER A 98 -14.51 12.66 -19.72
C SER A 98 -13.69 12.07 -20.87
N SER A 99 -12.36 12.04 -20.75
CA SER A 99 -11.42 11.65 -21.81
C SER A 99 -10.38 10.62 -21.36
N GLY A 100 -10.64 9.88 -20.29
CA GLY A 100 -9.71 8.87 -19.78
C GLY A 100 -9.58 7.69 -20.75
N ALA A 101 -8.34 7.37 -21.15
CA ALA A 101 -8.03 6.18 -21.94
C ALA A 101 -7.15 5.23 -21.10
N LYS A 102 -7.26 3.93 -21.37
CA LYS A 102 -6.39 2.91 -20.80
C LYS A 102 -5.10 2.85 -21.60
N ALA A 103 -3.96 2.83 -20.92
CA ALA A 103 -2.68 2.59 -21.58
C ALA A 103 -2.67 1.17 -22.16
N SER A 104 -2.16 1.02 -23.39
CA SER A 104 -1.99 -0.27 -24.04
C SER A 104 -0.65 -0.33 -24.74
N ALA A 105 -0.04 -1.51 -24.77
CA ALA A 105 1.19 -1.78 -25.48
C ALA A 105 1.12 -3.13 -26.18
N GLU A 106 1.69 -3.21 -27.38
CA GLU A 106 1.81 -4.44 -28.16
C GLU A 106 3.23 -4.99 -28.02
N ILE A 107 3.33 -6.25 -27.66
CA ILE A 107 4.60 -6.97 -27.52
C ILE A 107 4.52 -8.26 -28.34
N GLY A 108 4.94 -8.19 -29.61
CA GLY A 108 4.76 -9.27 -30.56
C GLY A 108 3.28 -9.53 -30.84
N ALA A 109 2.81 -10.74 -30.60
CA ALA A 109 1.39 -11.11 -30.77
C ALA A 109 0.53 -10.85 -29.53
N LEU A 110 1.11 -10.27 -28.46
CA LEU A 110 0.42 -10.03 -27.20
C LEU A 110 0.11 -8.53 -27.05
N THR A 111 -1.17 -8.21 -26.86
CA THR A 111 -1.62 -6.86 -26.50
C THR A 111 -1.86 -6.82 -25.01
N VAL A 112 -1.17 -5.93 -24.29
CA VAL A 112 -1.34 -5.72 -22.87
C VAL A 112 -2.01 -4.38 -22.65
N THR A 113 -3.09 -4.36 -21.85
CA THR A 113 -3.87 -3.17 -21.58
C THR A 113 -3.92 -2.93 -20.06
N ALA A 114 -3.75 -1.69 -19.64
CA ALA A 114 -3.87 -1.30 -18.24
C ALA A 114 -5.28 -1.58 -17.72
N GLN A 115 -5.38 -2.01 -16.47
CA GLN A 115 -6.67 -2.34 -15.86
C GLN A 115 -7.58 -1.11 -15.78
N TYR A 116 -7.02 0.02 -15.40
CA TYR A 116 -7.74 1.28 -15.24
C TYR A 116 -7.21 2.36 -16.18
N GLU A 117 -8.07 3.32 -16.49
CA GLU A 117 -7.69 4.54 -17.21
C GLU A 117 -6.91 5.48 -16.30
N GLY A 118 -6.00 6.26 -16.86
CA GLY A 118 -5.25 7.30 -16.14
C GLY A 118 -3.77 7.28 -16.44
N ILE A 119 -3.11 8.36 -16.05
CA ILE A 119 -1.68 8.62 -16.35
C ILE A 119 -0.78 7.52 -15.77
N ARG A 120 -1.14 6.97 -14.61
CA ARG A 120 -0.37 5.91 -13.96
C ARG A 120 -0.19 4.66 -14.83
N GLY A 121 -1.12 4.39 -15.73
CA GLY A 121 -1.01 3.28 -16.69
C GLY A 121 0.22 3.36 -17.58
N ASN A 122 0.70 4.57 -17.89
CA ASN A 122 1.89 4.80 -18.73
C ASN A 122 3.20 4.48 -18.01
N ASP A 123 3.20 4.46 -16.67
CA ASP A 123 4.39 4.17 -15.85
C ASP A 123 4.60 2.66 -15.67
N ILE A 124 3.67 1.82 -16.15
CA ILE A 124 3.75 0.37 -15.99
C ILE A 124 4.73 -0.20 -17.02
N THR A 125 5.80 -0.79 -16.53
CA THR A 125 6.76 -1.51 -17.36
C THR A 125 6.50 -3.01 -17.29
N ILE A 126 6.40 -3.66 -18.46
CA ILE A 126 6.16 -5.09 -18.57
C ILE A 126 7.40 -5.74 -19.18
N ILE A 127 7.91 -6.75 -18.50
CA ILE A 127 9.05 -7.55 -18.97
C ILE A 127 8.57 -8.98 -19.18
N ILE A 128 8.60 -9.43 -20.41
CA ILE A 128 8.31 -10.82 -20.77
C ILE A 128 9.63 -11.55 -20.89
N ARG A 129 9.83 -12.58 -20.07
CA ARG A 129 10.99 -13.45 -20.14
C ARG A 129 10.55 -14.87 -20.47
N SER A 130 11.23 -15.50 -21.42
CA SER A 130 11.06 -16.92 -21.64
C SER A 130 11.51 -17.67 -20.39
N ARG A 131 10.65 -18.51 -19.86
CA ARG A 131 11.02 -19.43 -18.79
C ARG A 131 11.55 -20.68 -19.46
N TRP A 132 12.82 -21.00 -19.24
CA TRP A 132 13.39 -22.28 -19.65
C TRP A 132 12.57 -23.40 -19.05
N THR A 133 11.93 -24.20 -19.89
CA THR A 133 11.25 -25.39 -19.42
C THR A 133 12.29 -26.41 -18.96
N GLN A 134 11.90 -27.30 -18.05
CA GLN A 134 12.76 -28.39 -17.60
C GLN A 134 13.33 -29.20 -18.79
N MET A 135 12.56 -29.29 -19.87
CA MET A 135 12.94 -29.98 -21.09
C MET A 135 14.06 -29.25 -21.85
N GLU A 136 14.01 -27.93 -21.97
CA GLU A 136 15.06 -27.12 -22.60
C GLU A 136 16.35 -27.15 -21.80
N LEU A 137 16.26 -27.10 -20.46
CA LEU A 137 17.40 -27.27 -19.58
C LEU A 137 18.02 -28.68 -19.69
N MET A 138 17.18 -29.71 -19.86
CA MET A 138 17.66 -31.07 -20.10
C MET A 138 18.34 -31.20 -21.46
N MET A 139 17.77 -30.64 -22.51
CA MET A 139 18.35 -30.64 -23.86
C MET A 139 19.69 -29.88 -23.86
N TRP A 140 19.77 -28.75 -23.21
CA TRP A 140 21.04 -27.99 -23.09
C TRP A 140 22.11 -28.77 -22.31
N ARG A 141 21.70 -29.45 -21.24
CA ARG A 141 22.58 -30.34 -20.46
C ARG A 141 23.06 -31.56 -21.24
N LEU A 142 22.19 -32.14 -22.07
CA LEU A 142 22.53 -33.24 -22.97
C LEU A 142 23.51 -32.79 -24.07
N SER A 143 23.28 -31.64 -24.68
CA SER A 143 24.14 -31.01 -25.66
C SER A 143 25.56 -30.72 -25.10
N LEU A 144 25.63 -30.20 -23.87
CA LEU A 144 26.92 -30.01 -23.19
C LEU A 144 27.61 -31.33 -22.84
N MET A 145 26.85 -32.37 -22.52
CA MET A 145 27.37 -33.67 -22.21
C MET A 145 27.95 -34.36 -23.47
N GLU A 146 27.29 -34.19 -24.63
CA GLU A 146 27.78 -34.65 -25.92
C GLU A 146 29.06 -33.90 -26.36
N LEU A 147 29.11 -32.59 -26.19
CA LEU A 147 30.31 -31.78 -26.42
C LEU A 147 31.47 -32.21 -25.52
N TRP A 148 31.18 -32.55 -24.27
CA TRP A 148 32.20 -33.03 -23.34
C TRP A 148 32.69 -34.45 -23.67
N GLN A 149 31.82 -35.36 -24.18
CA GLN A 149 32.16 -36.66 -24.66
C GLN A 149 33.00 -36.57 -25.96
N MET A 150 32.64 -35.71 -26.89
CA MET A 150 33.43 -35.44 -28.10
C MET A 150 34.84 -34.92 -27.76
N ASN A 151 34.93 -34.00 -26.81
CA ASN A 151 36.23 -33.44 -26.38
C ASN A 151 37.12 -34.48 -25.65
N ARG A 152 36.54 -35.55 -25.15
CA ARG A 152 37.24 -36.67 -24.55
C ARG A 152 37.73 -37.69 -25.61
N ALA A 153 37.02 -37.82 -26.74
CA ALA A 153 37.40 -38.69 -27.86
C ALA A 153 38.50 -38.09 -28.73
N PHE A 154 38.61 -36.74 -28.78
CA PHE A 154 39.68 -36.02 -29.45
C PHE A 154 40.66 -35.43 -28.42
N ARG A 155 41.68 -36.18 -28.06
CA ARG A 155 42.84 -35.66 -27.31
C ARG A 155 43.64 -34.76 -28.25
N ILE A 156 43.35 -33.45 -28.24
CA ILE A 156 44.22 -32.47 -28.91
C ILE A 156 45.38 -32.21 -27.99
N TYR A 157 46.56 -32.73 -28.34
CA TYR A 157 47.81 -32.32 -27.73
C TYR A 157 48.19 -30.96 -28.33
N PRO A 158 48.44 -29.94 -27.52
CA PRO A 158 49.03 -28.73 -28.03
C PRO A 158 50.48 -29.00 -28.38
N SER A 159 50.86 -28.63 -29.60
CA SER A 159 52.25 -28.59 -30.10
C SER A 159 53.00 -27.46 -29.42
#